data_7f1fe168cc6367c51cc0cad537c5594f
#
_entry.id   7f1fe168cc6367c51cc0cad537c5594f
#
_cell.length_a   1.000
_cell.length_b   1.000
_cell.length_c   1.000
_cell.angle_alpha   90.00
_cell.angle_beta   90.00
_cell.angle_gamma   90.00
#
_symmetry.space_group_name_H-M   'P 1'
#
loop_
_entity.id
_entity.type
_entity.pdbx_description
1 polymer ?
#
loop_
_entity_poly.entity_id
_entity_poly.type
_entity_poly.pdbx_seq_one_letter_code
_entity_poly.pdbx_strand_id
1 'polypeptide(L)'
;SQVYGALIMSIAGALFEHRINDPKTGVFVNSQMDSYRLPRLGDIGELIVHLHEPESERARGVIGLGEPPVISGCAAISNAVCNATGVRVPTLPFTPKRVLDAMRTAKG
;
A
#
# COMPACT_ATOMS: atom_id res chain seq x y z
N SER A 1 -7.58 15.70 -4.78
CA SER A 1 -6.52 14.94 -5.47
C SER A 1 -5.48 14.38 -4.51
N GLN A 2 -5.05 15.12 -3.48
CA GLN A 2 -4.01 14.69 -2.52
C GLN A 2 -4.30 13.33 -1.86
N VAL A 3 -5.51 13.11 -1.41
CA VAL A 3 -5.91 11.84 -0.76
C VAL A 3 -5.85 10.68 -1.76
N TYR A 4 -6.31 10.88 -2.99
CA TYR A 4 -6.23 9.85 -4.04
C TYR A 4 -4.79 9.44 -4.33
N GLY A 5 -3.88 10.42 -4.47
CA GLY A 5 -2.45 10.14 -4.66
C GLY A 5 -1.87 9.35 -3.51
N ALA A 6 -2.16 9.74 -2.28
CA ALA A 6 -1.69 9.05 -1.09
C ALA A 6 -2.22 7.60 -0.98
N LEU A 7 -3.50 7.37 -1.29
CA LEU A 7 -4.07 6.02 -1.31
C LEU A 7 -3.44 5.15 -2.40
N ILE A 8 -3.21 5.69 -3.60
CA ILE A 8 -2.55 4.97 -4.69
C ILE A 8 -1.12 4.58 -4.30
N MET A 9 -0.34 5.50 -3.71
CA MET A 9 1.00 5.19 -3.20
C MET A 9 0.97 4.10 -2.12
N SER A 10 -0.01 4.15 -1.24
CA SER A 10 -0.21 3.16 -0.19
C SER A 10 -0.51 1.76 -0.74
N ILE A 11 -1.40 1.69 -1.74
CA ILE A 11 -1.71 0.46 -2.47
C ILE A 11 -0.47 -0.05 -3.22
N ALA A 12 0.28 0.85 -3.85
CA ALA A 12 1.52 0.53 -4.55
C ALA A 12 2.53 -0.15 -3.62
N GLY A 13 2.82 0.43 -2.46
CA GLY A 13 3.72 -0.15 -1.47
C GLY A 13 3.23 -1.47 -0.89
N ALA A 14 1.90 -1.63 -0.74
CA ALA A 14 1.34 -2.86 -0.19
C ALA A 14 1.34 -4.03 -1.17
N LEU A 15 1.09 -3.80 -2.47
CA LEU A 15 0.80 -4.86 -3.43
C LEU A 15 1.84 -5.01 -4.55
N PHE A 16 2.56 -3.94 -4.91
CA PHE A 16 3.33 -3.89 -6.15
C PHE A 16 4.82 -3.61 -5.94
N GLU A 17 5.15 -2.56 -5.17
CA GLU A 17 6.52 -2.05 -5.10
C GLU A 17 7.42 -2.98 -4.28
N HIS A 18 8.46 -3.46 -4.91
CA HIS A 18 9.46 -4.30 -4.27
C HIS A 18 10.86 -3.87 -4.70
N ARG A 19 11.54 -3.15 -3.81
CA ARG A 19 12.94 -2.80 -4.00
C ARG A 19 13.81 -4.03 -3.76
N ILE A 20 14.59 -4.41 -4.77
CA ILE A 20 15.51 -5.55 -4.72
C ILE A 20 16.94 -5.04 -4.75
N ASN A 21 17.67 -5.31 -3.68
CA ASN A 21 19.10 -4.99 -3.59
C ASN A 21 19.92 -6.28 -3.65
N ASP A 22 21.06 -6.23 -4.34
CA ASP A 22 22.07 -7.28 -4.25
C ASP A 22 22.66 -7.27 -2.83
N PRO A 23 22.59 -8.37 -2.10
CA PRO A 23 23.07 -8.43 -0.70
C PRO A 23 24.58 -8.31 -0.55
N LYS A 24 25.35 -8.56 -1.62
CA LYS A 24 26.82 -8.47 -1.59
C LYS A 24 27.33 -7.07 -1.95
N THR A 25 26.70 -6.43 -2.90
CA THR A 25 27.15 -5.13 -3.44
C THR A 25 26.31 -3.96 -2.97
N GLY A 26 25.09 -4.18 -2.46
CA GLY A 26 24.12 -3.17 -2.12
C GLY A 26 23.48 -2.48 -3.34
N VAL A 27 23.79 -2.92 -4.54
CA VAL A 27 23.27 -2.35 -5.80
C VAL A 27 21.76 -2.58 -5.89
N PHE A 28 21.03 -1.54 -6.29
CA PHE A 28 19.60 -1.61 -6.58
C PHE A 28 19.37 -2.27 -7.95
N VAL A 29 18.98 -3.54 -7.93
CA VAL A 29 18.96 -4.42 -9.13
C VAL A 29 17.80 -4.09 -10.07
N ASN A 30 16.62 -3.76 -9.51
CA ASN A 30 15.42 -3.47 -10.30
C ASN A 30 15.07 -1.97 -10.30
N SER A 31 16.06 -1.13 -10.62
CA SER A 31 15.92 0.34 -10.58
C SER A 31 15.21 0.94 -11.80
N GLN A 32 15.00 0.17 -12.85
CA GLN A 32 14.37 0.64 -14.07
C GLN A 32 12.83 0.52 -13.99
N MET A 33 12.11 1.41 -14.68
CA MET A 33 10.65 1.46 -14.67
C MET A 33 9.97 0.22 -15.28
N ASP A 34 10.66 -0.58 -16.06
CA ASP A 34 10.19 -1.86 -16.59
C ASP A 34 10.28 -3.00 -15.56
N SER A 35 11.20 -2.90 -14.63
CA SER A 35 11.48 -3.92 -13.59
C SER A 35 11.00 -3.53 -12.19
N TYR A 36 10.89 -2.24 -11.88
CA TYR A 36 10.30 -1.72 -10.66
C TYR A 36 8.79 -1.54 -10.86
N ARG A 37 8.01 -2.47 -10.33
CA ARG A 37 6.58 -2.53 -10.62
C ARG A 37 5.80 -1.46 -9.88
N LEU A 38 5.20 -0.54 -10.64
CA LEU A 38 4.20 0.40 -10.16
C LEU A 38 2.79 -0.06 -10.56
N PRO A 39 1.73 0.33 -9.83
CA PRO A 39 0.36 0.06 -10.25
C PRO A 39 0.04 0.83 -11.54
N ARG A 40 -0.73 0.19 -12.42
CA ARG A 40 -1.26 0.79 -13.65
C ARG A 40 -2.68 1.27 -13.41
N LEU A 41 -3.22 2.09 -14.31
CA LEU A 41 -4.58 2.60 -14.21
C LEU A 41 -5.65 1.51 -14.01
N GLY A 42 -5.47 0.33 -14.62
CA GLY A 42 -6.39 -0.80 -14.48
C GLY A 42 -6.20 -1.64 -13.20
N ASP A 43 -5.12 -1.43 -12.46
CA ASP A 43 -4.83 -2.19 -11.23
C ASP A 43 -5.52 -1.58 -9.99
N ILE A 44 -5.98 -0.33 -10.10
CA ILE A 44 -6.65 0.40 -9.02
C ILE A 44 -8.15 0.44 -9.31
N GLY A 45 -8.95 -0.06 -8.39
CA GLY A 45 -10.40 0.05 -8.46
C GLY A 45 -10.91 1.45 -8.14
N GLU A 46 -12.21 1.58 -7.97
CA GLU A 46 -12.82 2.85 -7.54
C GLU A 46 -12.35 3.23 -6.14
N LEU A 47 -11.90 4.48 -6.00
CA LEU A 47 -11.54 5.06 -4.72
C LEU A 47 -12.60 6.08 -4.31
N ILE A 48 -13.31 5.81 -3.22
CA ILE A 48 -14.31 6.70 -2.66
C ILE A 48 -13.70 7.40 -1.45
N VAL A 49 -13.65 8.73 -1.50
CA VAL A 49 -13.08 9.56 -0.44
C VAL A 49 -14.14 10.48 0.12
N HIS A 50 -14.40 10.37 1.41
CA HIS A 50 -15.25 11.28 2.16
C HIS A 50 -14.38 12.18 3.04
N LEU A 51 -14.46 13.49 2.80
CA LEU A 51 -13.80 14.49 3.64
C LEU A 51 -14.77 14.90 4.76
N HIS A 52 -14.32 14.74 5.99
CA HIS A 52 -15.04 15.23 7.16
C HIS A 52 -14.38 16.53 7.63
N GLU A 53 -15.07 17.65 7.49
CA GLU A 53 -14.64 18.97 7.94
C GLU A 53 -15.59 19.48 9.03
N PRO A 54 -15.22 19.36 10.32
CA PRO A 54 -16.00 19.96 11.41
C PRO A 54 -16.12 21.47 11.23
N GLU A 55 -17.26 22.04 11.60
CA GLU A 55 -17.51 23.50 11.48
C GLU A 55 -16.47 24.35 12.23
N SER A 56 -16.00 23.85 13.37
CA SER A 56 -14.92 24.49 14.14
C SER A 56 -13.62 24.63 13.35
N GLU A 57 -13.29 23.62 12.53
CA GLU A 57 -12.07 23.65 11.70
C GLU A 57 -12.26 24.53 10.47
N ARG A 58 -13.45 24.50 9.87
CA ARG A 58 -13.81 25.39 8.78
C ARG A 58 -13.72 26.86 9.18
N ALA A 59 -14.20 27.18 10.38
CA ALA A 59 -14.14 28.55 10.93
C ALA A 59 -12.69 29.04 11.15
N ARG A 60 -11.75 28.15 11.38
CA ARG A 60 -10.31 28.47 11.48
C ARG A 60 -9.66 28.85 10.14
N GLY A 61 -10.30 28.47 9.03
CA GLY A 61 -9.90 28.89 7.68
C GLY A 61 -8.65 28.23 7.10
N VAL A 62 -7.93 27.39 7.83
CA VAL A 62 -6.71 26.73 7.34
C VAL A 62 -6.70 25.28 7.80
N ILE A 63 -6.90 24.37 6.85
CA ILE A 63 -6.67 22.93 7.06
C ILE A 63 -5.68 22.48 5.99
N GLY A 64 -4.44 22.21 6.41
CA GLY A 64 -3.43 21.63 5.53
C GLY A 64 -3.56 20.12 5.51
N LEU A 65 -3.64 19.53 4.31
CA LEU A 65 -3.52 18.10 4.11
C LEU A 65 -2.21 17.80 3.39
N GLY A 66 -1.33 17.03 4.04
CA GLY A 66 -0.09 16.54 3.46
C GLY A 66 -0.13 15.05 3.17
N GLU A 67 0.90 14.32 3.56
CA GLU A 67 1.09 12.88 3.33
C GLU A 67 0.35 11.92 4.30
N PRO A 68 -0.21 12.33 5.45
CA PRO A 68 -0.80 11.38 6.40
C PRO A 68 -1.75 10.32 5.81
N PRO A 69 -2.52 10.58 4.75
CA PRO A 69 -3.39 9.55 4.17
C PRO A 69 -2.65 8.31 3.62
N VAL A 70 -1.33 8.40 3.35
CA VAL A 70 -0.55 7.27 2.84
C VAL A 70 -0.32 6.19 3.89
N ILE A 71 -0.30 6.53 5.17
CA ILE A 71 0.13 5.62 6.24
C ILE A 71 -0.86 4.49 6.53
N SER A 72 -2.14 4.69 6.26
CA SER A 72 -3.19 3.73 6.62
C SER A 72 -3.37 2.56 5.65
N GLY A 73 -3.01 2.72 4.38
CA GLY A 73 -3.37 1.77 3.33
C GLY A 73 -2.67 0.42 3.45
N CYS A 74 -1.39 0.38 3.82
CA CYS A 74 -0.69 -0.89 4.02
C CYS A 74 -1.33 -1.71 5.16
N ALA A 75 -1.70 -1.06 6.25
CA ALA A 75 -2.38 -1.71 7.36
C ALA A 75 -3.80 -2.17 6.99
N ALA A 76 -4.54 -1.36 6.25
CA ALA A 76 -5.88 -1.70 5.78
C ALA A 76 -5.85 -2.94 4.84
N ILE A 77 -4.93 -2.97 3.89
CA ILE A 77 -4.75 -4.10 2.98
C ILE A 77 -4.29 -5.36 3.74
N SER A 78 -3.36 -5.22 4.69
CA SER A 78 -2.94 -6.32 5.56
C SER A 78 -4.12 -6.93 6.33
N ASN A 79 -4.99 -6.09 6.88
CA ASN A 79 -6.19 -6.55 7.58
C ASN A 79 -7.19 -7.21 6.64
N ALA A 80 -7.39 -6.67 5.43
CA ALA A 80 -8.27 -7.25 4.42
C ALA A 80 -7.76 -8.64 3.98
N VAL A 81 -6.46 -8.80 3.73
CA VAL A 81 -5.85 -10.09 3.40
C VAL A 81 -6.02 -11.08 4.56
N CYS A 82 -5.76 -10.63 5.79
CA CYS A 82 -5.95 -11.46 6.98
C CYS A 82 -7.41 -11.90 7.15
N ASN A 83 -8.37 -10.99 6.97
CA ASN A 83 -9.79 -11.34 7.04
C ASN A 83 -10.22 -12.34 5.98
N ALA A 84 -9.69 -12.22 4.76
CA ALA A 84 -10.03 -13.12 3.66
C ALA A 84 -9.37 -14.50 3.78
N THR A 85 -8.16 -14.59 4.33
CA THR A 85 -7.35 -15.81 4.31
C THR A 85 -7.18 -16.48 5.68
N GLY A 86 -7.46 -15.75 6.75
CA GLY A 86 -7.21 -16.18 8.14
C GLY A 86 -5.75 -16.09 8.58
N VAL A 87 -4.84 -15.61 7.69
CA VAL A 87 -3.41 -15.57 7.98
C VAL A 87 -2.83 -14.17 7.84
N ARG A 88 -1.82 -13.87 8.66
CA ARG A 88 -1.03 -12.65 8.53
C ARG A 88 0.20 -12.91 7.66
N VAL A 89 0.39 -12.06 6.64
CA VAL A 89 1.59 -12.07 5.80
C VAL A 89 2.58 -11.05 6.39
N PRO A 90 3.77 -11.48 6.84
CA PRO A 90 4.66 -10.63 7.63
C PRO A 90 5.49 -9.64 6.80
N THR A 91 5.45 -9.74 5.47
CA THR A 91 6.36 -9.00 4.58
C THR A 91 5.62 -8.37 3.41
N LEU A 92 5.89 -7.08 3.17
CA LEU A 92 5.44 -6.34 1.99
C LEU A 92 6.41 -6.53 0.80
N PRO A 93 5.93 -6.36 -0.43
CA PRO A 93 4.52 -6.33 -0.85
C PRO A 93 3.83 -7.69 -0.69
N PHE A 94 2.50 -7.70 -0.58
CA PHE A 94 1.69 -8.92 -0.51
C PHE A 94 1.59 -9.59 -1.88
N THR A 95 2.72 -10.12 -2.38
CA THR A 95 2.71 -10.86 -3.64
C THR A 95 1.90 -12.14 -3.50
N PRO A 96 1.31 -12.66 -4.59
CA PRO A 96 0.59 -13.94 -4.57
C PRO A 96 1.40 -15.09 -3.94
N LYS A 97 2.70 -15.14 -4.23
CA LYS A 97 3.60 -16.13 -3.63
C LYS A 97 3.67 -16.00 -2.10
N ARG A 98 3.87 -14.78 -1.58
CA ARG A 98 3.97 -14.55 -0.12
C ARG A 98 2.68 -14.89 0.61
N VAL A 99 1.54 -14.56 0.01
CA VAL A 99 0.23 -14.91 0.55
C VAL A 99 0.04 -16.43 0.59
N LEU A 100 0.34 -17.11 -0.52
CA LEU A 100 0.25 -18.57 -0.60
C LEU A 100 1.19 -19.28 0.39
N ASP A 101 2.42 -18.80 0.52
CA ASP A 101 3.39 -19.37 1.47
C ASP A 101 2.91 -19.21 2.91
N ALA A 102 2.38 -18.04 3.27
CA ALA A 102 1.79 -17.82 4.60
C ALA A 102 0.59 -18.74 4.88
N MET A 103 -0.28 -18.92 3.89
CA MET A 103 -1.44 -19.83 4.01
C MET A 103 -1.01 -21.30 4.16
N ARG A 104 0.06 -21.73 3.49
CA ARG A 104 0.60 -23.08 3.62
C ARG A 104 1.21 -23.32 4.99
N THR A 105 2.01 -22.37 5.48
CA THR A 105 2.66 -22.46 6.80
C THR A 105 1.64 -22.50 7.94
N ALA A 106 0.51 -21.81 7.81
CA ALA A 106 -0.53 -21.81 8.82
C ALA A 106 -1.38 -23.12 8.89
N LYS A 107 -1.27 -23.97 7.87
CA LYS A 107 -2.01 -25.26 7.80
C LYS A 107 -1.18 -26.46 8.24
N GLY A 108 0.09 -26.30 8.46
CA GLY A 108 1.02 -27.33 8.94
C GLY A 108 1.29 -27.17 10.43
#